data_0ffe438a93d8b706021f9cc18d0a1718
#
_entry.id   0ffe438a93d8b706021f9cc18d0a1718
#
_cell.length_a   1.000
_cell.length_b   1.000
_cell.length_c   1.000
_cell.angle_alpha   90.00
_cell.angle_beta   90.00
_cell.angle_gamma   90.00
#
_symmetry.space_group_name_H-M   'P 1'
#
loop_
_entity.id
_entity.type
_entity.pdbx_description
1 polymer ?
#
loop_
_entity_poly.entity_id
_entity_poly.type
_entity_poly.pdbx_seq_one_letter_code
_entity_poly.pdbx_strand_id
1 'polypeptide(L)'
;KEPEDDGNMFCKFRAFDQYSGHSWAGGYADSDSGNNQESASEALFSWVGMYLWGEVSQNSTYIDAGAYGFTTEMEAIVQYWFDYDETNWLGDHPDRVADQAYDYPFQGTGQIYGASMGYGTYFGGQPVYVYGIQWLPISEYLTNYGMNQEKCAKIYQGLVDDTNYAINIEKKLFDQDLAKGVSADDSWHNPDKYVTPDNGWQHITWPFLSQTNAQSAYDKFEANVTNVQVEDRANTLWFISAM
;
A
#
# COMPACT_ATOMS: atom_id res chain seq x y z
N LYS A 1 19.85 -0.69 -22.77
CA LYS A 1 20.97 0.13 -23.26
C LYS A 1 21.10 1.25 -22.26
N GLU A 2 22.19 1.30 -21.50
CA GLU A 2 22.45 2.45 -20.64
C GLU A 2 22.45 3.70 -21.53
N PRO A 3 21.85 4.82 -21.09
CA PRO A 3 22.07 6.07 -21.74
C PRO A 3 23.58 6.34 -21.60
N GLU A 4 24.32 6.15 -22.66
CA GLU A 4 25.67 6.63 -22.71
C GLU A 4 25.63 8.13 -22.43
N ASP A 5 26.61 8.63 -21.75
CA ASP A 5 26.76 10.04 -21.39
C ASP A 5 27.13 10.85 -22.66
N ASP A 6 26.23 10.82 -23.62
CA ASP A 6 26.36 11.40 -24.97
C ASP A 6 25.76 12.83 -25.04
N GLY A 7 25.47 13.44 -23.87
CA GLY A 7 24.84 14.72 -23.74
C GLY A 7 23.32 14.68 -23.96
N ASN A 8 22.70 13.51 -24.08
CA ASN A 8 21.25 13.37 -24.12
C ASN A 8 20.66 13.59 -22.72
N MET A 9 19.74 14.54 -22.60
CA MET A 9 19.05 14.88 -21.37
C MET A 9 17.97 13.87 -20.96
N PHE A 10 18.16 12.59 -21.23
CA PHE A 10 17.23 11.57 -20.75
C PHE A 10 17.57 11.14 -19.33
N CYS A 11 16.57 11.14 -18.48
CA CYS A 11 16.65 10.63 -17.13
C CYS A 11 17.10 9.16 -17.14
N LYS A 12 18.11 8.81 -16.34
CA LYS A 12 18.59 7.41 -16.23
C LYS A 12 17.51 6.45 -15.77
N PHE A 13 16.66 6.93 -14.86
CA PHE A 13 15.51 6.20 -14.34
C PHE A 13 14.23 6.89 -14.81
N ARG A 14 13.67 6.39 -15.88
CA ARG A 14 12.57 7.05 -16.60
C ARG A 14 11.32 7.24 -15.75
N ALA A 15 10.99 6.27 -14.92
CA ALA A 15 9.77 6.30 -14.09
C ALA A 15 10.01 6.92 -12.71
N PHE A 16 11.26 6.98 -12.24
CA PHE A 16 11.58 7.49 -10.91
C PHE A 16 11.73 9.01 -10.93
N ASP A 17 10.97 9.66 -10.06
CA ASP A 17 11.03 11.10 -9.85
C ASP A 17 11.90 11.39 -8.62
N GLN A 18 13.06 11.97 -8.85
CA GLN A 18 13.99 12.32 -7.77
C GLN A 18 13.48 13.41 -6.82
N TYR A 19 12.53 14.22 -7.28
CA TYR A 19 11.94 15.27 -6.46
C TYR A 19 10.90 14.69 -5.49
N SER A 20 10.01 13.83 -5.96
CA SER A 20 9.03 13.14 -5.11
C SER A 20 9.63 11.96 -4.34
N GLY A 21 10.76 11.42 -4.79
CA GLY A 21 11.44 10.29 -4.15
C GLY A 21 10.78 8.93 -4.44
N HIS A 22 9.87 8.85 -5.40
CA HIS A 22 9.20 7.60 -5.79
C HIS A 22 8.99 7.48 -7.29
N SER A 23 8.66 6.27 -7.73
CA SER A 23 8.38 5.95 -9.12
C SER A 23 6.93 6.29 -9.48
N TRP A 24 6.72 6.61 -10.76
CA TRP A 24 5.41 6.80 -11.35
C TRP A 24 5.07 5.63 -12.31
N ALA A 25 3.85 5.13 -12.26
CA ALA A 25 3.44 4.01 -13.10
C ALA A 25 3.52 4.33 -14.60
N GLY A 26 3.08 5.51 -15.01
CA GLY A 26 3.07 5.93 -16.42
C GLY A 26 4.39 6.53 -16.92
N GLY A 27 5.16 7.13 -16.07
CA GLY A 27 6.41 7.83 -16.40
C GLY A 27 6.22 9.15 -17.17
N TYR A 28 5.00 9.57 -17.45
CA TYR A 28 4.61 10.90 -17.94
C TYR A 28 3.14 11.16 -17.56
N ALA A 29 2.77 12.44 -17.48
CA ALA A 29 1.40 12.84 -17.17
C ALA A 29 0.47 12.53 -18.35
N ASP A 30 -0.39 11.55 -18.19
CA ASP A 30 -1.35 11.08 -19.20
C ASP A 30 -2.80 11.42 -18.84
N SER A 31 -3.01 12.13 -17.74
CA SER A 31 -4.31 12.61 -17.28
C SER A 31 -4.22 14.02 -16.69
N ASP A 32 -5.37 14.67 -16.50
CA ASP A 32 -5.46 15.99 -15.87
C ASP A 32 -4.95 16.00 -14.41
N SER A 33 -4.93 14.85 -13.75
CA SER A 33 -4.36 14.67 -12.41
C SER A 33 -2.84 14.44 -12.42
N GLY A 34 -2.22 14.37 -13.58
CA GLY A 34 -0.80 14.10 -13.76
C GLY A 34 -0.47 12.60 -13.77
N ASN A 35 0.76 12.27 -13.43
CA ASN A 35 1.17 10.89 -13.24
C ASN A 35 0.47 10.25 -12.05
N ASN A 36 0.42 8.94 -12.02
CA ASN A 36 -0.11 8.19 -10.89
C ASN A 36 0.85 7.09 -10.45
N GLN A 37 0.72 6.69 -9.20
CA GLN A 37 1.33 5.51 -8.62
C GLN A 37 0.34 4.86 -7.66
N GLU A 38 0.04 3.58 -7.88
CA GLU A 38 -0.85 2.78 -7.04
C GLU A 38 -0.05 1.79 -6.20
N SER A 39 0.58 0.82 -6.83
CA SER A 39 1.31 -0.26 -6.16
C SER A 39 2.75 0.14 -5.87
N ALA A 40 2.95 0.84 -4.76
CA ALA A 40 4.26 1.30 -4.36
C ALA A 40 5.23 0.14 -4.05
N SER A 41 4.72 -0.97 -3.51
CA SER A 41 5.53 -2.16 -3.23
C SER A 41 6.08 -2.83 -4.49
N GLU A 42 5.32 -2.84 -5.58
CA GLU A 42 5.81 -3.39 -6.86
C GLU A 42 6.93 -2.52 -7.45
N ALA A 43 6.89 -1.21 -7.23
CA ALA A 43 7.99 -0.32 -7.62
C ALA A 43 9.28 -0.66 -6.86
N LEU A 44 9.20 -0.97 -5.56
CA LEU A 44 10.35 -1.38 -4.76
C LEU A 44 11.03 -2.65 -5.31
N PHE A 45 10.27 -3.59 -5.87
CA PHE A 45 10.85 -4.79 -6.49
C PHE A 45 11.74 -4.49 -7.68
N SER A 46 11.51 -3.40 -8.40
CA SER A 46 12.41 -2.96 -9.47
C SER A 46 13.81 -2.64 -8.93
N TRP A 47 13.88 -1.99 -7.77
CA TRP A 47 15.14 -1.67 -7.11
C TRP A 47 15.80 -2.89 -6.51
N VAL A 48 15.03 -3.79 -5.89
CA VAL A 48 15.53 -5.09 -5.43
C VAL A 48 16.13 -5.88 -6.58
N GLY A 49 15.43 -5.99 -7.71
CA GLY A 49 15.92 -6.66 -8.91
C GLY A 49 17.21 -6.04 -9.43
N MET A 50 17.32 -4.73 -9.43
CA MET A 50 18.52 -4.00 -9.83
C MET A 50 19.69 -4.28 -8.89
N TYR A 51 19.47 -4.24 -7.58
CA TYR A 51 20.47 -4.55 -6.56
C TYR A 51 21.01 -5.99 -6.73
N LEU A 52 20.10 -6.98 -6.79
CA LEU A 52 20.46 -8.39 -6.94
C LEU A 52 21.21 -8.67 -8.25
N TRP A 53 20.78 -8.01 -9.33
CA TRP A 53 21.50 -8.09 -10.60
C TRP A 53 22.92 -7.51 -10.49
N GLY A 54 23.06 -6.41 -9.77
CA GLY A 54 24.36 -5.80 -9.47
C GLY A 54 25.28 -6.75 -8.71
N GLU A 55 24.76 -7.43 -7.69
CA GLU A 55 25.50 -8.43 -6.92
C GLU A 55 25.99 -9.59 -7.81
N VAL A 56 25.09 -10.19 -8.58
CA VAL A 56 25.42 -11.34 -9.45
C VAL A 56 26.37 -10.96 -10.58
N SER A 57 26.20 -9.77 -11.17
CA SER A 57 27.05 -9.25 -12.24
C SER A 57 28.35 -8.58 -11.76
N GLN A 58 28.50 -8.43 -10.44
CA GLN A 58 29.61 -7.70 -9.81
C GLN A 58 29.70 -6.24 -10.31
N ASN A 59 28.58 -5.60 -10.54
CA ASN A 59 28.49 -4.23 -11.02
C ASN A 59 28.02 -3.28 -9.93
N SER A 60 28.96 -2.54 -9.35
CA SER A 60 28.68 -1.60 -8.25
C SER A 60 27.68 -0.51 -8.63
N THR A 61 27.62 -0.09 -9.89
CA THR A 61 26.65 0.92 -10.35
C THR A 61 25.21 0.45 -10.16
N TYR A 62 24.93 -0.82 -10.45
CA TYR A 62 23.58 -1.37 -10.22
C TYR A 62 23.29 -1.61 -8.73
N ILE A 63 24.30 -2.02 -7.95
CA ILE A 63 24.19 -2.16 -6.49
C ILE A 63 23.81 -0.80 -5.87
N ASP A 64 24.59 0.24 -6.17
CA ASP A 64 24.39 1.58 -5.63
C ASP A 64 23.05 2.17 -6.06
N ALA A 65 22.67 2.01 -7.31
CA ALA A 65 21.41 2.49 -7.85
C ALA A 65 20.20 1.77 -7.22
N GLY A 66 20.28 0.44 -7.08
CA GLY A 66 19.25 -0.36 -6.43
C GLY A 66 19.08 0.02 -4.97
N ALA A 67 20.17 0.16 -4.22
CA ALA A 67 20.15 0.58 -2.82
C ALA A 67 19.58 2.00 -2.65
N TYR A 68 20.01 2.94 -3.48
CA TYR A 68 19.51 4.32 -3.47
C TYR A 68 18.01 4.38 -3.75
N GLY A 69 17.57 3.75 -4.87
CA GLY A 69 16.16 3.79 -5.25
C GLY A 69 15.28 3.12 -4.22
N PHE A 70 15.66 1.94 -3.71
CA PHE A 70 14.93 1.23 -2.67
C PHE A 70 14.76 2.08 -1.41
N THR A 71 15.84 2.65 -0.88
CA THR A 71 15.82 3.42 0.37
C THR A 71 14.99 4.69 0.22
N THR A 72 15.13 5.39 -0.91
CA THR A 72 14.42 6.65 -1.15
C THR A 72 12.92 6.41 -1.35
N GLU A 73 12.56 5.42 -2.17
CA GLU A 73 11.16 5.13 -2.45
C GLU A 73 10.43 4.53 -1.24
N MET A 74 11.12 3.72 -0.45
CA MET A 74 10.60 3.21 0.82
C MET A 74 10.20 4.34 1.79
N GLU A 75 11.06 5.35 1.94
CA GLU A 75 10.74 6.51 2.78
C GLU A 75 9.55 7.31 2.21
N ALA A 76 9.50 7.50 0.89
CA ALA A 76 8.38 8.15 0.24
C ALA A 76 7.06 7.40 0.46
N ILE A 77 7.07 6.06 0.44
CA ILE A 77 5.87 5.25 0.72
C ILE A 77 5.37 5.49 2.14
N VAL A 78 6.26 5.47 3.12
CA VAL A 78 5.90 5.70 4.52
C VAL A 78 5.29 7.08 4.72
N GLN A 79 5.79 8.08 4.01
CA GLN A 79 5.34 9.48 4.14
C GLN A 79 4.10 9.79 3.30
N TYR A 80 3.99 9.25 2.08
CA TYR A 80 2.94 9.67 1.15
C TYR A 80 1.74 8.72 1.12
N TRP A 81 1.93 7.42 1.33
CA TRP A 81 0.82 6.46 1.35
C TRP A 81 0.25 6.22 2.74
N PHE A 82 1.07 6.39 3.78
CA PHE A 82 0.64 6.14 5.15
C PHE A 82 0.73 7.36 6.07
N ASP A 83 1.40 8.43 5.62
CA ASP A 83 1.63 9.68 6.38
C ASP A 83 1.97 9.41 7.86
N TYR A 84 2.94 8.52 8.07
CA TYR A 84 3.26 8.01 9.39
C TYR A 84 3.57 9.10 10.41
N ASP A 85 4.28 10.15 9.98
CA ASP A 85 4.67 11.27 10.83
C ASP A 85 3.57 12.35 10.92
N GLU A 86 2.41 12.15 10.24
CA GLU A 86 1.27 13.07 10.23
C GLU A 86 1.63 14.48 9.75
N THR A 87 2.53 14.57 8.78
CA THR A 87 3.06 15.84 8.27
C THR A 87 2.53 16.24 6.90
N ASN A 88 1.88 15.30 6.17
CA ASN A 88 1.39 15.55 4.82
C ASN A 88 -0.12 15.76 4.77
N TRP A 89 -0.91 14.79 5.15
CA TRP A 89 -2.38 14.83 5.02
C TRP A 89 -3.13 14.40 6.28
N LEU A 90 -2.48 13.69 7.22
CA LEU A 90 -2.97 13.49 8.58
C LEU A 90 -2.51 14.64 9.49
N GLY A 91 -3.18 14.80 10.63
CA GLY A 91 -2.79 15.78 11.65
C GLY A 91 -3.17 17.23 11.34
N ASP A 92 -2.85 18.11 12.28
CA ASP A 92 -3.11 19.54 12.20
C ASP A 92 -2.00 20.25 11.40
N HIS A 93 -2.23 20.48 10.12
CA HIS A 93 -1.33 21.28 9.30
C HIS A 93 -1.52 22.77 9.60
N PRO A 94 -0.49 23.51 10.03
CA PRO A 94 -0.62 24.94 10.34
C PRO A 94 -0.97 25.80 9.11
N ASP A 95 -0.69 25.29 7.91
CA ASP A 95 -0.96 25.98 6.65
C ASP A 95 -2.30 25.57 6.02
N ARG A 96 -3.06 24.68 6.64
CA ARG A 96 -4.42 24.38 6.18
C ARG A 96 -5.33 25.56 6.43
N VAL A 97 -5.77 26.18 5.36
CA VAL A 97 -6.87 27.15 5.43
C VAL A 97 -8.12 26.38 5.84
N ALA A 98 -8.74 26.77 6.95
CA ALA A 98 -9.87 26.07 7.58
C ALA A 98 -11.02 25.75 6.60
N ASP A 99 -11.17 26.51 5.54
CA ASP A 99 -12.19 26.34 4.48
C ASP A 99 -11.76 25.33 3.38
N GLN A 100 -10.53 24.84 3.43
CA GLN A 100 -9.96 23.88 2.48
C GLN A 100 -9.53 22.57 3.16
N ALA A 101 -9.96 22.37 4.40
CA ALA A 101 -9.77 21.09 5.08
C ALA A 101 -10.48 20.00 4.29
N TYR A 102 -9.74 19.34 3.43
CA TYR A 102 -10.14 18.05 2.88
C TYR A 102 -10.21 17.14 4.10
N ASP A 103 -11.44 16.86 4.53
CA ASP A 103 -11.69 15.93 5.62
C ASP A 103 -11.43 14.52 5.07
N TYR A 104 -10.14 14.18 4.94
CA TYR A 104 -9.73 12.84 4.53
C TYR A 104 -9.75 11.94 5.77
N PRO A 105 -10.77 11.08 5.89
CA PRO A 105 -11.03 10.37 7.14
C PRO A 105 -10.18 9.12 7.35
N PHE A 106 -9.37 8.77 6.36
CA PHE A 106 -8.62 7.52 6.32
C PHE A 106 -7.17 7.70 6.75
N GLN A 107 -6.56 6.64 7.29
CA GLN A 107 -5.16 6.59 7.72
C GLN A 107 -4.19 6.18 6.61
N GLY A 108 -4.70 5.69 5.48
CA GLY A 108 -3.90 5.33 4.30
C GLY A 108 -4.48 5.90 3.01
N THR A 109 -3.74 5.80 1.92
CA THR A 109 -4.22 6.14 0.58
C THR A 109 -3.86 5.06 -0.42
N GLY A 110 -4.69 4.86 -1.45
CA GLY A 110 -4.47 3.83 -2.47
C GLY A 110 -3.63 4.32 -3.63
N GLN A 111 -3.84 5.57 -4.03
CA GLN A 111 -3.21 6.15 -5.20
C GLN A 111 -2.68 7.55 -4.92
N ILE A 112 -1.47 7.82 -5.38
CA ILE A 112 -0.88 9.15 -5.42
C ILE A 112 -0.85 9.61 -6.88
N TYR A 113 -1.29 10.84 -7.10
CA TYR A 113 -1.23 11.53 -8.37
C TYR A 113 -0.27 12.73 -8.29
N GLY A 114 0.10 13.30 -9.43
CA GLY A 114 0.98 14.47 -9.45
C GLY A 114 0.43 15.69 -8.74
N ALA A 115 -0.89 15.81 -8.59
CA ALA A 115 -1.56 16.95 -7.97
C ALA A 115 -2.58 16.57 -6.89
N SER A 116 -2.77 15.27 -6.61
CA SER A 116 -3.79 14.80 -5.66
C SER A 116 -3.50 13.39 -5.18
N MET A 117 -4.30 12.91 -4.22
CA MET A 117 -4.34 11.52 -3.80
C MET A 117 -5.77 11.00 -3.83
N GLY A 118 -5.95 9.69 -3.92
CA GLY A 118 -7.26 9.04 -3.95
C GLY A 118 -7.33 7.83 -3.06
N TYR A 119 -8.40 7.74 -2.26
CA TYR A 119 -8.71 6.53 -1.53
C TYR A 119 -9.37 5.53 -2.48
N GLY A 120 -8.61 4.54 -2.88
CA GLY A 120 -9.06 3.50 -3.80
C GLY A 120 -7.91 2.91 -4.60
N THR A 121 -8.22 1.83 -5.27
CA THR A 121 -7.37 1.19 -6.28
C THR A 121 -8.15 1.13 -7.58
N TYR A 122 -7.52 0.75 -8.69
CA TYR A 122 -8.22 0.55 -9.96
C TYR A 122 -9.31 -0.55 -9.91
N PHE A 123 -9.28 -1.42 -8.92
CA PHE A 123 -10.19 -2.56 -8.78
C PHE A 123 -11.06 -2.53 -7.52
N GLY A 124 -10.86 -1.59 -6.61
CA GLY A 124 -11.70 -1.46 -5.41
C GLY A 124 -11.23 -0.39 -4.44
N GLY A 125 -12.19 0.13 -3.65
CA GLY A 125 -11.95 1.17 -2.64
C GLY A 125 -12.03 0.65 -1.21
N GLN A 126 -11.99 -0.67 -1.01
CA GLN A 126 -12.04 -1.23 0.35
C GLN A 126 -10.65 -1.18 0.99
N PRO A 127 -10.55 -0.88 2.30
CA PRO A 127 -9.27 -0.69 2.99
C PRO A 127 -8.28 -1.83 2.80
N VAL A 128 -8.74 -3.07 2.80
CA VAL A 128 -7.89 -4.24 2.55
C VAL A 128 -7.15 -4.16 1.22
N TYR A 129 -7.79 -3.64 0.18
CA TYR A 129 -7.17 -3.45 -1.14
C TYR A 129 -6.25 -2.24 -1.15
N VAL A 130 -6.69 -1.14 -0.54
CA VAL A 130 -5.92 0.11 -0.46
C VAL A 130 -4.59 -0.08 0.25
N TYR A 131 -4.59 -0.80 1.37
CA TYR A 131 -3.37 -1.12 2.11
C TYR A 131 -2.61 -2.30 1.50
N GLY A 132 -3.32 -3.37 1.17
CA GLY A 132 -2.71 -4.60 0.67
C GLY A 132 -1.95 -4.43 -0.64
N ILE A 133 -2.40 -3.53 -1.52
CA ILE A 133 -1.69 -3.22 -2.77
C ILE A 133 -0.31 -2.60 -2.51
N GLN A 134 -0.11 -1.99 -1.34
CA GLN A 134 1.17 -1.45 -0.93
C GLN A 134 2.09 -2.49 -0.27
N TRP A 135 1.61 -3.72 -0.05
CA TRP A 135 2.36 -4.78 0.64
C TRP A 135 2.63 -6.01 -0.23
N LEU A 136 2.04 -6.10 -1.41
CA LEU A 136 2.22 -7.24 -2.31
C LEU A 136 3.39 -7.03 -3.28
N PRO A 137 3.96 -8.15 -3.75
CA PRO A 137 3.88 -9.49 -3.18
C PRO A 137 4.67 -9.58 -1.88
N ILE A 138 4.18 -10.33 -0.92
CA ILE A 138 4.90 -10.56 0.35
C ILE A 138 6.19 -11.34 0.07
N SER A 139 7.30 -10.82 0.55
CA SER A 139 8.62 -11.44 0.41
C SER A 139 9.59 -10.93 1.48
N GLU A 140 10.72 -11.59 1.62
CA GLU A 140 11.78 -11.16 2.54
C GLU A 140 12.34 -9.76 2.25
N TYR A 141 12.20 -9.26 1.04
CA TYR A 141 12.64 -7.92 0.66
C TYR A 141 11.67 -6.81 1.05
N LEU A 142 10.43 -7.17 1.34
CA LEU A 142 9.37 -6.24 1.76
C LEU A 142 8.84 -6.55 3.16
N THR A 143 9.65 -7.18 4.01
CA THR A 143 9.18 -7.59 5.34
C THR A 143 8.63 -6.43 6.15
N ASN A 144 9.30 -5.28 6.13
CA ASN A 144 8.93 -4.17 7.00
C ASN A 144 9.15 -2.78 6.40
N TYR A 145 9.43 -2.68 5.10
CA TYR A 145 9.82 -1.41 4.48
C TYR A 145 10.95 -0.68 5.22
N GLY A 146 11.88 -1.40 5.87
CA GLY A 146 12.87 -0.81 6.75
C GLY A 146 12.29 -0.14 8.00
N MET A 147 10.98 -0.27 8.23
CA MET A 147 10.31 0.28 9.40
C MET A 147 10.56 -0.59 10.63
N ASN A 148 10.51 0.04 11.79
CA ASN A 148 10.51 -0.69 13.05
C ASN A 148 9.12 -1.28 13.35
N GLN A 149 9.05 -2.14 14.36
CA GLN A 149 7.82 -2.81 14.77
C GLN A 149 6.70 -1.81 15.14
N GLU A 150 7.04 -0.68 15.74
CA GLU A 150 6.07 0.35 16.13
C GLU A 150 5.40 0.98 14.90
N LYS A 151 6.18 1.34 13.87
CA LYS A 151 5.66 1.86 12.61
C LYS A 151 4.74 0.84 11.92
N CYS A 152 5.16 -0.40 11.82
CA CYS A 152 4.34 -1.46 11.24
C CYS A 152 3.03 -1.64 12.01
N ALA A 153 3.07 -1.59 13.35
CA ALA A 153 1.89 -1.70 14.20
C ALA A 153 0.92 -0.54 13.97
N LYS A 154 1.40 0.70 13.88
CA LYS A 154 0.57 1.88 13.60
C LYS A 154 -0.13 1.75 12.24
N ILE A 155 0.60 1.35 11.20
CA ILE A 155 0.04 1.17 9.86
C ILE A 155 -1.00 0.04 9.83
N TYR A 156 -0.72 -1.09 10.47
CA TYR A 156 -1.72 -2.17 10.55
C TYR A 156 -2.96 -1.76 11.34
N GLN A 157 -2.79 -0.98 12.41
CA GLN A 157 -3.93 -0.42 13.15
C GLN A 157 -4.74 0.54 12.28
N GLY A 158 -4.08 1.34 11.45
CA GLY A 158 -4.75 2.19 10.45
C GLY A 158 -5.64 1.40 9.49
N LEU A 159 -5.17 0.26 8.98
CA LEU A 159 -6.02 -0.65 8.18
C LEU A 159 -7.27 -1.10 8.95
N VAL A 160 -7.10 -1.47 10.23
CA VAL A 160 -8.23 -1.92 11.08
C VAL A 160 -9.22 -0.77 11.31
N ASP A 161 -8.73 0.42 11.61
CA ASP A 161 -9.55 1.60 11.89
C ASP A 161 -10.31 2.06 10.64
N ASP A 162 -9.64 2.13 9.49
CA ASP A 162 -10.25 2.46 8.20
C ASP A 162 -11.32 1.42 7.81
N THR A 163 -11.05 0.12 8.05
CA THR A 163 -12.02 -0.94 7.80
C THR A 163 -13.26 -0.77 8.67
N ASN A 164 -13.11 -0.49 9.96
CA ASN A 164 -14.21 -0.25 10.87
C ASN A 164 -15.02 1.01 10.49
N TYR A 165 -14.33 2.07 10.11
CA TYR A 165 -14.96 3.30 9.62
C TYR A 165 -15.80 3.03 8.38
N ALA A 166 -15.23 2.35 7.38
CA ALA A 166 -15.90 2.04 6.12
C ALA A 166 -17.11 1.11 6.32
N ILE A 167 -17.00 0.09 7.17
CA ILE A 167 -18.15 -0.78 7.54
C ILE A 167 -19.27 0.01 8.18
N ASN A 168 -18.95 0.99 9.03
CA ASN A 168 -19.98 1.84 9.64
C ASN A 168 -20.70 2.72 8.61
N ILE A 169 -20.01 3.20 7.58
CA ILE A 169 -20.64 3.93 6.47
C ILE A 169 -21.50 2.97 5.65
N GLU A 170 -20.99 1.81 5.30
CA GLU A 170 -21.70 0.77 4.55
C GLU A 170 -23.01 0.38 5.25
N LYS A 171 -22.95 0.18 6.56
CA LYS A 171 -24.14 -0.10 7.38
C LYS A 171 -25.18 1.01 7.34
N LYS A 172 -24.76 2.28 7.44
CA LYS A 172 -25.70 3.42 7.34
C LYS A 172 -26.38 3.48 5.98
N LEU A 173 -25.64 3.21 4.90
CA LEU A 173 -26.18 3.20 3.55
C LEU A 173 -27.15 2.02 3.35
N PHE A 174 -26.81 0.84 3.86
CA PHE A 174 -27.68 -0.32 3.87
C PHE A 174 -29.01 -0.04 4.59
N ASP A 175 -28.95 0.52 5.81
CA ASP A 175 -30.14 0.90 6.59
C ASP A 175 -31.02 1.92 5.83
N GLN A 176 -30.40 2.86 5.10
CA GLN A 176 -31.12 3.81 4.25
C GLN A 176 -31.82 3.14 3.07
N ASP A 177 -31.21 2.15 2.45
CA ASP A 177 -31.80 1.39 1.37
C ASP A 177 -33.03 0.59 1.86
N LEU A 178 -32.89 -0.09 2.99
CA LEU A 178 -34.02 -0.79 3.64
C LEU A 178 -35.16 0.17 3.98
N ALA A 179 -34.86 1.35 4.50
CA ALA A 179 -35.86 2.37 4.81
C ALA A 179 -36.60 2.90 3.58
N LYS A 180 -35.96 2.86 2.39
CA LYS A 180 -36.58 3.19 1.09
C LYS A 180 -37.33 2.02 0.47
N GLY A 181 -37.37 0.85 1.10
CA GLY A 181 -38.06 -0.34 0.64
C GLY A 181 -37.25 -1.22 -0.32
N VAL A 182 -35.95 -0.99 -0.44
CA VAL A 182 -35.03 -1.92 -1.13
C VAL A 182 -34.88 -3.16 -0.26
N SER A 183 -34.96 -4.36 -0.84
CA SER A 183 -34.73 -5.58 -0.07
C SER A 183 -33.25 -5.73 0.28
N ALA A 184 -32.92 -6.48 1.32
CA ALA A 184 -31.53 -6.74 1.71
C ALA A 184 -30.70 -7.42 0.60
N ASP A 185 -31.35 -8.21 -0.24
CA ASP A 185 -30.72 -8.92 -1.36
C ASP A 185 -30.47 -7.99 -2.56
N ASP A 186 -31.28 -6.95 -2.71
CA ASP A 186 -31.18 -5.99 -3.83
C ASP A 186 -30.34 -4.74 -3.49
N SER A 187 -30.01 -4.55 -2.22
CA SER A 187 -29.12 -3.44 -1.83
C SER A 187 -27.70 -3.66 -2.33
N TRP A 188 -27.12 -2.61 -2.90
CA TRP A 188 -25.69 -2.58 -3.26
C TRP A 188 -24.78 -2.50 -2.03
N HIS A 189 -25.33 -2.06 -0.90
CA HIS A 189 -24.65 -1.94 0.37
C HIS A 189 -24.97 -3.17 1.24
N ASN A 190 -23.93 -3.88 1.67
CA ASN A 190 -24.12 -5.03 2.55
C ASN A 190 -22.91 -5.18 3.49
N PRO A 191 -23.03 -4.71 4.74
CA PRO A 191 -21.92 -4.73 5.70
C PRO A 191 -21.44 -6.15 6.03
N ASP A 192 -22.31 -7.17 5.92
CA ASP A 192 -21.94 -8.56 6.21
C ASP A 192 -21.07 -9.18 5.11
N LYS A 193 -21.05 -8.57 3.93
CA LYS A 193 -20.21 -8.97 2.79
C LYS A 193 -18.97 -8.09 2.63
N TYR A 194 -18.77 -7.14 3.53
CA TYR A 194 -17.64 -6.22 3.43
C TYR A 194 -16.31 -6.95 3.63
N VAL A 195 -15.32 -6.56 2.82
CA VAL A 195 -13.99 -7.19 2.89
C VAL A 195 -13.21 -6.62 4.07
N THR A 196 -12.69 -7.51 4.89
CA THR A 196 -11.92 -7.21 6.10
C THR A 196 -10.55 -7.91 6.02
N PRO A 197 -9.58 -7.54 6.87
CA PRO A 197 -8.30 -8.25 6.93
C PRO A 197 -8.40 -9.76 7.24
N ASP A 198 -9.57 -10.21 7.74
CA ASP A 198 -9.80 -11.59 8.13
C ASP A 198 -10.64 -12.40 7.12
N ASN A 199 -11.17 -11.76 6.07
CA ASN A 199 -11.95 -12.45 5.02
C ASN A 199 -11.51 -12.12 3.59
N GLY A 200 -10.53 -11.23 3.41
CA GLY A 200 -9.98 -10.88 2.09
C GLY A 200 -8.48 -10.58 2.16
N TRP A 201 -7.74 -11.05 1.16
CA TRP A 201 -6.27 -10.88 1.04
C TRP A 201 -5.47 -11.29 2.29
N GLN A 202 -5.92 -12.32 3.00
CA GLN A 202 -5.27 -12.82 4.20
C GLN A 202 -3.81 -13.22 3.98
N HIS A 203 -3.49 -13.68 2.77
CA HIS A 203 -2.13 -14.01 2.34
C HIS A 203 -1.20 -12.78 2.27
N ILE A 204 -1.74 -11.57 2.41
CA ILE A 204 -1.00 -10.31 2.46
C ILE A 204 -1.14 -9.68 3.86
N THR A 205 -2.37 -9.54 4.34
CA THR A 205 -2.65 -8.83 5.60
C THR A 205 -2.11 -9.53 6.83
N TRP A 206 -2.18 -10.86 6.91
CA TRP A 206 -1.64 -11.61 8.05
C TRP A 206 -0.10 -11.68 8.06
N PRO A 207 0.61 -11.89 6.94
CA PRO A 207 2.05 -11.66 6.89
C PRO A 207 2.46 -10.26 7.35
N PHE A 208 1.75 -9.21 6.95
CA PHE A 208 2.07 -7.88 7.46
C PHE A 208 1.82 -7.76 8.97
N LEU A 209 0.72 -8.31 9.49
CA LEU A 209 0.45 -8.40 10.93
C LEU A 209 1.58 -9.14 11.68
N SER A 210 2.14 -10.20 11.09
CA SER A 210 3.16 -11.00 11.76
C SER A 210 4.41 -10.21 12.15
N GLN A 211 4.71 -9.13 11.45
CA GLN A 211 5.83 -8.24 11.76
C GLN A 211 5.66 -7.49 13.10
N THR A 212 4.44 -7.44 13.60
CA THR A 212 4.12 -6.78 14.87
C THR A 212 3.62 -7.76 15.92
N ASN A 213 2.96 -8.82 15.50
CA ASN A 213 2.39 -9.85 16.35
C ASN A 213 2.32 -11.19 15.61
N ALA A 214 3.45 -11.88 15.54
CA ALA A 214 3.57 -13.16 14.83
C ALA A 214 2.60 -14.22 15.39
N GLN A 215 2.42 -14.28 16.71
CA GLN A 215 1.50 -15.23 17.32
C GLN A 215 0.04 -14.98 16.88
N SER A 216 -0.40 -13.72 16.89
CA SER A 216 -1.76 -13.39 16.44
C SER A 216 -1.98 -13.74 14.96
N ALA A 217 -0.98 -13.48 14.11
CA ALA A 217 -1.04 -13.85 12.70
C ALA A 217 -1.11 -15.37 12.50
N TYR A 218 -0.31 -16.11 13.27
CA TYR A 218 -0.31 -17.58 13.25
C TYR A 218 -1.66 -18.16 13.72
N ASP A 219 -2.20 -17.66 14.83
CA ASP A 219 -3.50 -18.12 15.36
C ASP A 219 -4.62 -17.87 14.34
N LYS A 220 -4.61 -16.72 13.66
CA LYS A 220 -5.55 -16.42 12.58
C LYS A 220 -5.39 -17.38 11.40
N PHE A 221 -4.16 -17.65 10.99
CA PHE A 221 -3.88 -18.59 9.90
C PHE A 221 -4.33 -20.00 10.26
N GLU A 222 -3.97 -20.52 11.43
CA GLU A 222 -4.34 -21.87 11.88
C GLU A 222 -5.86 -22.06 11.96
N ALA A 223 -6.56 -21.06 12.54
CA ALA A 223 -8.03 -21.12 12.66
C ALA A 223 -8.77 -21.02 11.32
N ASN A 224 -8.18 -20.37 10.31
CA ASN A 224 -8.87 -20.00 9.07
C ASN A 224 -8.07 -20.34 7.80
N VAL A 225 -7.23 -21.36 7.83
CA VAL A 225 -6.37 -21.75 6.70
C VAL A 225 -7.14 -22.01 5.40
N THR A 226 -8.41 -22.43 5.52
CA THR A 226 -9.29 -22.67 4.37
C THR A 226 -9.69 -21.39 3.63
N ASN A 227 -9.60 -20.25 4.28
CA ASN A 227 -9.90 -18.93 3.68
C ASN A 227 -8.72 -18.40 2.85
N VAL A 228 -7.52 -18.97 3.04
CA VAL A 228 -6.35 -18.66 2.20
C VAL A 228 -6.37 -19.56 0.99
N GLN A 229 -6.14 -19.02 -0.19
CA GLN A 229 -6.03 -19.77 -1.44
C GLN A 229 -4.95 -20.85 -1.30
N VAL A 230 -5.18 -22.03 -1.88
CA VAL A 230 -4.29 -23.18 -1.68
C VAL A 230 -2.85 -22.87 -2.09
N GLU A 231 -2.68 -22.16 -3.19
CA GLU A 231 -1.40 -21.73 -3.74
C GLU A 231 -0.63 -20.78 -2.84
N ASP A 232 -1.33 -19.96 -2.04
CA ASP A 232 -0.73 -18.95 -1.18
C ASP A 232 -0.38 -19.45 0.23
N ARG A 233 -0.95 -20.60 0.66
CA ARG A 233 -0.84 -21.10 2.04
C ARG A 233 0.59 -21.34 2.48
N ALA A 234 1.40 -21.93 1.62
CA ALA A 234 2.79 -22.24 1.97
C ALA A 234 3.62 -20.98 2.18
N ASN A 235 3.49 -19.99 1.29
CA ASN A 235 4.20 -18.72 1.41
C ASN A 235 3.72 -17.92 2.62
N THR A 236 2.41 -17.86 2.84
CA THR A 236 1.82 -17.18 3.99
C THR A 236 2.34 -17.75 5.32
N LEU A 237 2.29 -19.09 5.46
CA LEU A 237 2.77 -19.75 6.67
C LEU A 237 4.27 -19.58 6.86
N TRP A 238 5.04 -19.72 5.78
CA TRP A 238 6.49 -19.52 5.83
C TRP A 238 6.85 -18.12 6.34
N PHE A 239 6.20 -17.10 5.77
CA PHE A 239 6.46 -15.71 6.16
C PHE A 239 6.11 -15.45 7.63
N ILE A 240 4.90 -15.87 8.06
CA ILE A 240 4.46 -15.71 9.45
C ILE A 240 5.42 -16.41 10.43
N SER A 241 5.92 -17.59 10.04
CA SER A 241 6.83 -18.38 10.88
C SER A 241 8.26 -17.83 10.94
N ALA A 242 8.64 -16.98 9.98
CA ALA A 242 9.95 -16.36 9.91
C ALA A 242 10.05 -15.06 10.74
N MET A 243 8.91 -14.49 11.16
CA MET A 243 8.80 -13.29 11.98
C MET A 243 8.76 -13.62 13.46
#